data_6f0b8facfe350903b94521d1503dede7
#
_entry.id   6f0b8facfe350903b94521d1503dede7
#
_cell.length_a   1.000
_cell.length_b   1.000
_cell.length_c   1.000
_cell.angle_alpha   90.00
_cell.angle_beta   90.00
_cell.angle_gamma   90.00
#
_symmetry.space_group_name_H-M   'P 1'
#
loop_
_entity.id
_entity.type
_entity.pdbx_description
1 polymer ?
#
loop_
_entity_poly.entity_id
_entity_poly.type
_entity_poly.pdbx_seq_one_letter_code
_entity_poly.pdbx_strand_id
1 'polypeptide(L)'
;MKAIKYFVAGALMLSIAAPSMAQDVKSQVDAITKVVVDAKGDVVATKAPVKAFMKLNKKNAEALAGLGRAFLAAKNFEQAKVYADQAMKVGKTCAAGYVLRGDIASAEDDGGMAASYYEMATQQAPQDPTAYVKYARVYQKVDPKGAVAMLEKLRTVKPDYPVDAAAGYMYSSNNQLKSAMNYYDKVSNAASLEDYILFDSASTAYVLEQYDKALTLSQTGIQKYP
;
A
#
# COMPACT_ATOMS: atom_id res chain seq x y z
N MET A 1 -26.61 -0.16 -32.56
CA MET A 1 -25.76 0.02 -31.36
C MET A 1 -26.54 -0.32 -30.08
N LYS A 2 -26.93 -1.58 -29.82
CA LYS A 2 -27.70 -1.99 -28.62
C LYS A 2 -27.24 -3.35 -28.05
N ALA A 3 -26.06 -3.84 -28.39
CA ALA A 3 -25.65 -5.22 -28.06
C ALA A 3 -24.52 -5.35 -27.00
N ILE A 4 -24.04 -4.27 -26.37
CA ILE A 4 -22.92 -4.35 -25.43
C ILE A 4 -23.36 -4.37 -23.94
N LYS A 5 -24.65 -4.20 -23.65
CA LYS A 5 -25.14 -4.04 -22.26
C LYS A 5 -25.34 -5.35 -21.45
N TYR A 6 -25.14 -6.52 -22.00
CA TYR A 6 -25.53 -7.78 -21.32
C TYR A 6 -24.39 -8.75 -21.00
N PHE A 7 -23.12 -8.39 -21.22
CA PHE A 7 -22.02 -9.35 -21.04
C PHE A 7 -21.31 -9.29 -19.68
N VAL A 8 -21.63 -8.32 -18.80
CA VAL A 8 -20.96 -8.18 -17.49
C VAL A 8 -21.69 -8.93 -16.36
N ALA A 9 -22.92 -9.35 -16.55
CA ALA A 9 -23.73 -9.98 -15.50
C ALA A 9 -23.51 -11.49 -15.31
N GLY A 10 -22.72 -12.15 -16.15
CA GLY A 10 -22.64 -13.60 -16.23
C GLY A 10 -21.47 -14.28 -15.52
N ALA A 11 -20.50 -13.55 -15.00
CA ALA A 11 -19.22 -14.13 -14.56
C ALA A 11 -19.03 -14.29 -13.04
N LEU A 12 -20.05 -14.08 -12.20
CA LEU A 12 -19.93 -14.20 -10.73
C LEU A 12 -20.64 -15.42 -10.14
N MET A 13 -20.80 -16.48 -10.93
CA MET A 13 -21.14 -17.81 -10.42
C MET A 13 -19.85 -18.63 -10.29
N LEU A 14 -18.98 -18.26 -9.34
CA LEU A 14 -17.85 -19.10 -8.99
C LEU A 14 -18.27 -20.17 -7.98
N SER A 15 -18.04 -21.41 -8.36
CA SER A 15 -18.10 -22.63 -7.57
C SER A 15 -17.40 -22.49 -6.21
N ILE A 16 -18.15 -22.66 -5.13
CA ILE A 16 -17.68 -22.58 -3.74
C ILE A 16 -17.12 -23.94 -3.36
N ALA A 17 -15.80 -24.11 -3.50
CA ALA A 17 -15.04 -25.05 -2.67
C ALA A 17 -14.41 -24.21 -1.55
N ALA A 18 -14.61 -24.58 -0.27
CA ALA A 18 -14.25 -23.75 0.90
C ALA A 18 -12.73 -23.64 1.11
N PRO A 19 -12.10 -22.50 0.73
CA PRO A 19 -10.75 -22.15 1.17
C PRO A 19 -10.82 -21.44 2.53
N SER A 20 -9.67 -21.28 3.22
CA SER A 20 -9.61 -20.56 4.49
C SER A 20 -10.24 -19.16 4.34
N MET A 21 -10.99 -18.68 5.33
CA MET A 21 -11.78 -17.44 5.22
C MET A 21 -10.96 -16.22 4.77
N ALA A 22 -9.68 -16.13 5.12
CA ALA A 22 -8.80 -15.03 4.70
C ALA A 22 -8.42 -15.09 3.22
N GLN A 23 -8.19 -16.28 2.66
CA GLN A 23 -7.89 -16.49 1.23
C GLN A 23 -9.12 -16.21 0.37
N ASP A 24 -10.30 -16.53 0.90
CA ASP A 24 -11.58 -16.23 0.25
C ASP A 24 -11.84 -14.70 0.17
N VAL A 25 -11.60 -13.94 1.23
CA VAL A 25 -11.76 -12.48 1.25
C VAL A 25 -10.83 -11.80 0.23
N LYS A 26 -9.57 -12.20 0.15
CA LYS A 26 -8.63 -11.63 -0.84
C LYS A 26 -9.12 -11.88 -2.26
N SER A 27 -9.52 -13.10 -2.58
CA SER A 27 -10.07 -13.47 -3.90
C SER A 27 -11.32 -12.65 -4.24
N GLN A 28 -12.23 -12.46 -3.28
CA GLN A 28 -13.43 -11.65 -3.45
C GLN A 28 -13.09 -10.17 -3.69
N VAL A 29 -12.10 -9.63 -2.98
CA VAL A 29 -11.61 -8.25 -3.18
C VAL A 29 -10.98 -8.10 -4.55
N ASP A 30 -10.15 -9.04 -4.99
CA ASP A 30 -9.52 -9.01 -6.32
C ASP A 30 -10.59 -9.07 -7.43
N ALA A 31 -11.61 -9.92 -7.29
CA ALA A 31 -12.72 -10.03 -8.23
C ALA A 31 -13.55 -8.73 -8.31
N ILE A 32 -13.94 -8.15 -7.19
CA ILE A 32 -14.72 -6.91 -7.18
C ILE A 32 -13.89 -5.72 -7.66
N THR A 33 -12.58 -5.71 -7.39
CA THR A 33 -11.68 -4.66 -7.88
C THR A 33 -11.67 -4.63 -9.40
N LYS A 34 -11.54 -5.80 -10.05
CA LYS A 34 -11.60 -5.88 -11.50
C LYS A 34 -12.91 -5.31 -12.05
N VAL A 35 -14.05 -5.71 -11.47
CA VAL A 35 -15.38 -5.22 -11.89
C VAL A 35 -15.50 -3.69 -11.77
N VAL A 36 -15.05 -3.12 -10.64
CA VAL A 36 -15.13 -1.68 -10.39
C VAL A 36 -14.21 -0.89 -11.33
N VAL A 37 -12.99 -1.39 -11.56
CA VAL A 37 -12.01 -0.73 -12.43
C VAL A 37 -12.45 -0.81 -13.90
N ASP A 38 -12.91 -1.96 -14.38
CA ASP A 38 -13.42 -2.15 -15.74
C ASP A 38 -14.64 -1.24 -16.02
N ALA A 39 -15.48 -1.03 -15.00
CA ALA A 39 -16.60 -0.10 -15.06
C ALA A 39 -16.22 1.37 -14.82
N LYS A 40 -14.92 1.69 -14.67
CA LYS A 40 -14.40 3.04 -14.35
C LYS A 40 -15.07 3.70 -13.14
N GLY A 41 -15.42 2.88 -12.14
CA GLY A 41 -16.07 3.34 -10.92
C GLY A 41 -17.53 3.78 -11.07
N ASP A 42 -18.20 3.44 -12.17
CA ASP A 42 -19.62 3.74 -12.37
C ASP A 42 -20.47 2.99 -11.34
N VAL A 43 -21.15 3.75 -10.47
CA VAL A 43 -21.96 3.22 -9.36
C VAL A 43 -23.19 2.46 -9.88
N VAL A 44 -23.76 2.87 -11.01
CA VAL A 44 -24.94 2.22 -11.59
C VAL A 44 -24.54 0.88 -12.20
N ALA A 45 -23.44 0.85 -12.97
CA ALA A 45 -22.93 -0.35 -13.60
C ALA A 45 -22.45 -1.38 -12.57
N THR A 46 -21.88 -0.93 -11.44
CA THR A 46 -21.34 -1.80 -10.38
C THR A 46 -22.33 -2.15 -9.29
N LYS A 47 -23.56 -1.62 -9.32
CA LYS A 47 -24.57 -1.78 -8.25
C LYS A 47 -24.83 -3.23 -7.87
N ALA A 48 -25.06 -4.10 -8.83
CA ALA A 48 -25.38 -5.50 -8.56
C ALA A 48 -24.19 -6.30 -7.97
N PRO A 49 -22.98 -6.27 -8.57
CA PRO A 49 -21.81 -6.95 -8.00
C PRO A 49 -21.38 -6.38 -6.65
N VAL A 50 -21.42 -5.06 -6.45
CA VAL A 50 -21.12 -4.45 -5.15
C VAL A 50 -22.15 -4.89 -4.09
N LYS A 51 -23.45 -4.94 -4.41
CA LYS A 51 -24.47 -5.45 -3.49
C LYS A 51 -24.21 -6.92 -3.10
N ALA A 52 -23.80 -7.75 -4.04
CA ALA A 52 -23.44 -9.15 -3.78
C ALA A 52 -22.21 -9.26 -2.87
N PHE A 53 -21.15 -8.52 -3.15
CA PHE A 53 -19.96 -8.43 -2.31
C PHE A 53 -20.27 -7.96 -0.90
N MET A 54 -21.07 -6.90 -0.75
CA MET A 54 -21.49 -6.33 0.54
C MET A 54 -22.35 -7.31 1.37
N LYS A 55 -23.15 -8.15 0.73
CA LYS A 55 -23.93 -9.17 1.44
C LYS A 55 -23.04 -10.12 2.25
N LEU A 56 -21.87 -10.43 1.73
CA LEU A 56 -20.89 -11.34 2.36
C LEU A 56 -19.95 -10.60 3.32
N ASN A 57 -19.58 -9.35 3.00
CA ASN A 57 -18.43 -8.68 3.60
C ASN A 57 -18.76 -7.43 4.44
N LYS A 58 -20.03 -7.09 4.66
CA LYS A 58 -20.45 -5.84 5.34
C LYS A 58 -19.93 -5.65 6.77
N LYS A 59 -19.40 -6.72 7.40
CA LYS A 59 -18.80 -6.69 8.74
C LYS A 59 -17.29 -6.92 8.73
N ASN A 60 -16.67 -6.99 7.56
CA ASN A 60 -15.24 -7.20 7.41
C ASN A 60 -14.56 -5.90 6.97
N ALA A 61 -13.81 -5.26 7.88
CA ALA A 61 -13.15 -3.98 7.64
C ALA A 61 -12.13 -4.03 6.50
N GLU A 62 -11.35 -5.12 6.39
CA GLU A 62 -10.37 -5.30 5.31
C GLU A 62 -11.04 -5.42 3.94
N ALA A 63 -12.12 -6.17 3.86
CA ALA A 63 -12.90 -6.32 2.63
C ALA A 63 -13.54 -4.99 2.20
N LEU A 64 -14.11 -4.24 3.14
CA LEU A 64 -14.68 -2.91 2.88
C LEU A 64 -13.62 -1.93 2.42
N ALA A 65 -12.44 -1.91 3.06
CA ALA A 65 -11.33 -1.09 2.62
C ALA A 65 -10.81 -1.55 1.24
N GLY A 66 -10.82 -2.85 0.95
CA GLY A 66 -10.50 -3.42 -0.37
C GLY A 66 -11.45 -2.88 -1.47
N LEU A 67 -12.75 -2.90 -1.21
CA LEU A 67 -13.74 -2.33 -2.13
C LEU A 67 -13.54 -0.82 -2.31
N GLY A 68 -13.25 -0.09 -1.22
CA GLY A 68 -12.94 1.34 -1.32
C GLY A 68 -11.67 1.60 -2.14
N ARG A 69 -10.62 0.78 -2.00
CA ARG A 69 -9.42 0.85 -2.87
C ARG A 69 -9.73 0.61 -4.34
N ALA A 70 -10.70 -0.26 -4.66
CA ALA A 70 -11.14 -0.46 -6.03
C ALA A 70 -11.75 0.82 -6.63
N PHE A 71 -12.60 1.52 -5.87
CA PHE A 71 -13.15 2.81 -6.30
C PHE A 71 -12.08 3.91 -6.36
N LEU A 72 -11.11 3.93 -5.46
CA LEU A 72 -9.97 4.83 -5.51
C LEU A 72 -9.15 4.62 -6.79
N ALA A 73 -8.84 3.38 -7.14
CA ALA A 73 -8.15 3.03 -8.38
C ALA A 73 -8.92 3.47 -9.64
N ALA A 74 -10.24 3.43 -9.57
CA ALA A 74 -11.14 3.94 -10.61
C ALA A 74 -11.36 5.47 -10.53
N LYS A 75 -10.67 6.19 -9.63
CA LYS A 75 -10.77 7.64 -9.38
C LYS A 75 -12.16 8.11 -8.93
N ASN A 76 -12.98 7.21 -8.40
CA ASN A 76 -14.24 7.56 -7.76
C ASN A 76 -14.00 7.78 -6.25
N PHE A 77 -13.48 8.96 -5.90
CA PHE A 77 -13.10 9.32 -4.53
C PHE A 77 -14.29 9.32 -3.57
N GLU A 78 -15.47 9.73 -4.03
CA GLU A 78 -16.68 9.74 -3.19
C GLU A 78 -17.07 8.34 -2.72
N GLN A 79 -17.12 7.38 -3.63
CA GLN A 79 -17.41 5.99 -3.24
C GLN A 79 -16.27 5.38 -2.41
N ALA A 80 -15.01 5.70 -2.71
CA ALA A 80 -13.87 5.28 -1.91
C ALA A 80 -13.99 5.76 -0.46
N LYS A 81 -14.37 7.04 -0.23
CA LYS A 81 -14.62 7.61 1.10
C LYS A 81 -15.73 6.87 1.84
N VAL A 82 -16.84 6.59 1.16
CA VAL A 82 -17.98 5.85 1.76
C VAL A 82 -17.53 4.49 2.31
N TYR A 83 -16.74 3.73 1.56
CA TYR A 83 -16.27 2.41 2.01
C TYR A 83 -15.14 2.49 3.05
N ALA A 84 -14.30 3.51 3.00
CA ALA A 84 -13.32 3.79 4.06
C ALA A 84 -14.02 4.04 5.39
N ASP A 85 -15.05 4.88 5.42
CA ASP A 85 -15.83 5.19 6.64
C ASP A 85 -16.56 3.97 7.16
N GLN A 86 -17.10 3.13 6.29
CA GLN A 86 -17.70 1.86 6.69
C GLN A 86 -16.67 0.91 7.30
N ALA A 87 -15.47 0.82 6.71
CA ALA A 87 -14.38 0.01 7.23
C ALA A 87 -13.95 0.48 8.63
N MET A 88 -13.77 1.80 8.83
CA MET A 88 -13.46 2.40 10.14
C MET A 88 -14.53 2.12 11.18
N LYS A 89 -15.81 2.21 10.80
CA LYS A 89 -16.95 1.96 11.70
C LYS A 89 -17.02 0.49 12.15
N VAL A 90 -16.71 -0.44 11.26
CA VAL A 90 -16.78 -1.88 11.53
C VAL A 90 -15.53 -2.37 12.25
N GLY A 91 -14.35 -1.93 11.84
CA GLY A 91 -13.07 -2.39 12.37
C GLY A 91 -12.43 -1.38 13.31
N LYS A 92 -12.92 -1.28 14.54
CA LYS A 92 -12.40 -0.33 15.53
C LYS A 92 -10.92 -0.49 15.87
N THR A 93 -10.35 -1.68 15.66
CA THR A 93 -8.93 -1.99 15.89
C THR A 93 -8.20 -2.35 14.60
N CYS A 94 -8.77 -1.98 13.44
CA CYS A 94 -8.23 -2.27 12.12
C CYS A 94 -7.79 -0.97 11.44
N ALA A 95 -6.53 -0.91 10.99
CA ALA A 95 -5.99 0.26 10.32
C ALA A 95 -6.55 0.49 8.91
N ALA A 96 -7.14 -0.54 8.27
CA ALA A 96 -7.44 -0.55 6.83
C ALA A 96 -8.28 0.63 6.34
N GLY A 97 -9.31 1.02 7.12
CA GLY A 97 -10.16 2.17 6.80
C GLY A 97 -9.42 3.51 6.90
N TYR A 98 -8.60 3.68 7.95
CA TYR A 98 -7.77 4.88 8.14
C TYR A 98 -6.69 4.97 7.06
N VAL A 99 -6.03 3.85 6.74
CA VAL A 99 -5.04 3.78 5.64
C VAL A 99 -5.70 4.19 4.32
N LEU A 100 -6.90 3.69 4.03
CA LEU A 100 -7.62 4.05 2.82
C LEU A 100 -8.01 5.54 2.79
N ARG A 101 -8.43 6.13 3.92
CA ARG A 101 -8.68 7.57 4.00
C ARG A 101 -7.42 8.39 3.74
N GLY A 102 -6.27 7.95 4.25
CA GLY A 102 -4.97 8.54 3.95
C GLY A 102 -4.60 8.42 2.46
N ASP A 103 -4.84 7.25 1.85
CA ASP A 103 -4.59 7.03 0.41
C ASP A 103 -5.47 7.95 -0.46
N ILE A 104 -6.72 8.15 -0.07
CA ILE A 104 -7.64 9.06 -0.77
C ILE A 104 -7.14 10.50 -0.65
N ALA A 105 -6.84 10.97 0.56
CA ALA A 105 -6.32 12.32 0.79
C ALA A 105 -5.01 12.57 0.02
N SER A 106 -4.11 11.57 -0.01
CA SER A 106 -2.90 11.63 -0.82
C SER A 106 -3.18 11.74 -2.33
N ALA A 107 -4.21 11.05 -2.83
CA ALA A 107 -4.62 11.12 -4.23
C ALA A 107 -5.35 12.44 -4.58
N GLU A 108 -5.88 13.14 -3.58
CA GLU A 108 -6.46 14.48 -3.68
C GLU A 108 -5.42 15.59 -3.43
N ASP A 109 -4.12 15.25 -3.35
CA ASP A 109 -2.99 16.14 -3.05
C ASP A 109 -3.06 16.81 -1.67
N ASP A 110 -3.88 16.29 -0.74
CA ASP A 110 -3.93 16.74 0.65
C ASP A 110 -2.99 15.92 1.54
N GLY A 111 -1.71 16.27 1.47
CA GLY A 111 -0.65 15.59 2.27
C GLY A 111 -0.84 15.74 3.78
N GLY A 112 -1.41 16.85 4.25
CA GLY A 112 -1.69 17.08 5.66
C GLY A 112 -2.76 16.13 6.21
N MET A 113 -3.88 16.01 5.49
CA MET A 113 -4.94 15.08 5.84
C MET A 113 -4.49 13.63 5.69
N ALA A 114 -3.69 13.30 4.65
CA ALA A 114 -3.12 11.97 4.46
C ALA A 114 -2.27 11.57 5.67
N ALA A 115 -1.34 12.44 6.10
CA ALA A 115 -0.50 12.20 7.27
C ALA A 115 -1.34 11.97 8.54
N SER A 116 -2.37 12.78 8.78
CA SER A 116 -3.27 12.66 9.93
C SER A 116 -3.98 11.29 9.95
N TYR A 117 -4.51 10.84 8.83
CA TYR A 117 -5.16 9.51 8.76
C TYR A 117 -4.18 8.36 8.93
N TYR A 118 -2.96 8.45 8.39
CA TYR A 118 -1.94 7.42 8.61
C TYR A 118 -1.47 7.38 10.06
N GLU A 119 -1.36 8.54 10.73
CA GLU A 119 -1.07 8.57 12.16
C GLU A 119 -2.17 7.87 12.97
N MET A 120 -3.44 8.17 12.70
CA MET A 120 -4.56 7.45 13.31
C MET A 120 -4.50 5.94 13.05
N ALA A 121 -4.10 5.53 11.84
CA ALA A 121 -3.92 4.12 11.51
C ALA A 121 -2.84 3.45 12.37
N THR A 122 -1.71 4.11 12.64
CA THR A 122 -0.67 3.57 13.54
C THR A 122 -1.14 3.41 14.98
N GLN A 123 -2.05 4.28 15.43
CA GLN A 123 -2.66 4.18 16.77
C GLN A 123 -3.66 3.02 16.86
N GLN A 124 -4.41 2.75 15.79
CA GLN A 124 -5.40 1.66 15.75
C GLN A 124 -4.77 0.28 15.62
N ALA A 125 -3.71 0.16 14.85
CA ALA A 125 -2.98 -1.09 14.63
C ALA A 125 -1.46 -0.87 14.74
N PRO A 126 -0.90 -0.73 15.94
CA PRO A 126 0.51 -0.43 16.14
C PRO A 126 1.47 -1.48 15.57
N GLN A 127 1.02 -2.71 15.36
CA GLN A 127 1.82 -3.81 14.80
C GLN A 127 1.79 -3.87 13.25
N ASP A 128 0.93 -3.06 12.59
CA ASP A 128 0.84 -3.03 11.13
C ASP A 128 1.87 -2.04 10.54
N PRO A 129 2.88 -2.51 9.78
CA PRO A 129 3.90 -1.64 9.20
C PRO A 129 3.36 -0.69 8.14
N THR A 130 2.22 -1.02 7.52
CA THR A 130 1.69 -0.31 6.36
C THR A 130 1.46 1.17 6.65
N ALA A 131 0.85 1.48 7.79
CA ALA A 131 0.53 2.85 8.17
C ALA A 131 1.79 3.69 8.43
N TYR A 132 2.79 3.11 9.09
CA TYR A 132 4.07 3.78 9.36
C TYR A 132 4.81 4.13 8.06
N VAL A 133 4.88 3.18 7.14
CA VAL A 133 5.55 3.39 5.84
C VAL A 133 4.82 4.44 5.00
N LYS A 134 3.50 4.40 4.96
CA LYS A 134 2.70 5.39 4.23
C LYS A 134 2.80 6.77 4.86
N TYR A 135 2.73 6.88 6.18
CA TYR A 135 2.97 8.15 6.89
C TYR A 135 4.34 8.71 6.54
N ALA A 136 5.39 7.91 6.70
CA ALA A 136 6.75 8.31 6.41
C ALA A 136 6.91 8.75 4.94
N ARG A 137 6.29 8.06 4.00
CA ARG A 137 6.33 8.40 2.57
C ARG A 137 5.71 9.76 2.26
N VAL A 138 4.60 10.11 2.90
CA VAL A 138 3.96 11.43 2.73
C VAL A 138 4.82 12.52 3.37
N TYR A 139 5.34 12.25 4.56
CA TYR A 139 6.05 13.25 5.36
C TYR A 139 7.50 13.49 4.90
N GLN A 140 8.11 12.55 4.18
CA GLN A 140 9.51 12.62 3.75
C GLN A 140 9.85 13.87 2.92
N LYS A 141 8.90 14.39 2.14
CA LYS A 141 9.11 15.59 1.30
C LYS A 141 9.16 16.88 2.14
N VAL A 142 8.53 16.88 3.30
CA VAL A 142 8.43 18.04 4.20
C VAL A 142 9.49 17.94 5.29
N ASP A 143 9.61 16.78 5.93
CA ASP A 143 10.57 16.50 7.00
C ASP A 143 11.10 15.07 6.88
N PRO A 144 12.20 14.84 6.14
CA PRO A 144 12.81 13.53 6.00
C PRO A 144 13.25 12.91 7.35
N LYS A 145 13.69 13.74 8.31
CA LYS A 145 14.08 13.24 9.63
C LYS A 145 12.89 12.74 10.43
N GLY A 146 11.78 13.48 10.43
CA GLY A 146 10.53 13.07 11.06
C GLY A 146 9.94 11.80 10.41
N ALA A 147 10.05 11.69 9.08
CA ALA A 147 9.65 10.49 8.36
C ALA A 147 10.45 9.25 8.81
N VAL A 148 11.77 9.37 8.93
CA VAL A 148 12.62 8.27 9.42
C VAL A 148 12.36 7.98 10.90
N ALA A 149 12.11 8.99 11.74
CA ALA A 149 11.74 8.79 13.13
C ALA A 149 10.45 7.96 13.27
N MET A 150 9.51 8.08 12.33
CA MET A 150 8.32 7.23 12.29
C MET A 150 8.66 5.77 11.95
N LEU A 151 9.60 5.53 11.04
CA LEU A 151 10.09 4.18 10.75
C LEU A 151 10.86 3.58 11.95
N GLU A 152 11.61 4.40 12.69
CA GLU A 152 12.29 3.93 13.91
C GLU A 152 11.28 3.50 15.00
N LYS A 153 10.13 4.15 15.10
CA LYS A 153 9.04 3.66 15.95
C LYS A 153 8.57 2.27 15.51
N LEU A 154 8.47 2.03 14.20
CA LEU A 154 8.11 0.71 13.69
C LEU A 154 9.12 -0.36 14.10
N ARG A 155 10.41 -0.05 14.17
CA ARG A 155 11.46 -0.97 14.66
C ARG A 155 11.17 -1.51 16.06
N THR A 156 10.56 -0.71 16.94
CA THR A 156 10.20 -1.13 18.29
C THR A 156 9.00 -2.05 18.36
N VAL A 157 8.06 -1.93 17.41
CA VAL A 157 6.82 -2.73 17.41
C VAL A 157 6.88 -3.91 16.45
N LYS A 158 7.76 -3.85 15.43
CA LYS A 158 8.00 -4.90 14.44
C LYS A 158 9.49 -4.98 14.09
N PRO A 159 10.31 -5.61 14.94
CA PRO A 159 11.77 -5.62 14.80
C PRO A 159 12.29 -6.29 13.51
N ASP A 160 11.51 -7.20 12.92
CA ASP A 160 11.81 -7.91 11.67
C ASP A 160 11.54 -7.06 10.41
N TYR A 161 10.93 -5.89 10.55
CA TYR A 161 10.69 -5.01 9.40
C TYR A 161 12.01 -4.35 8.95
N PRO A 162 12.31 -4.29 7.63
CA PRO A 162 13.57 -3.76 7.10
C PRO A 162 13.61 -2.22 7.14
N VAL A 163 13.60 -1.63 8.34
CA VAL A 163 13.56 -0.18 8.57
C VAL A 163 14.74 0.52 7.91
N ASP A 164 15.94 -0.06 7.96
CA ASP A 164 17.14 0.57 7.38
C ASP A 164 17.02 0.70 5.86
N ALA A 165 16.51 -0.32 5.19
CA ALA A 165 16.26 -0.28 3.76
C ALA A 165 15.22 0.81 3.38
N ALA A 166 14.13 0.90 4.12
CA ALA A 166 13.09 1.89 3.91
C ALA A 166 13.59 3.32 4.18
N ALA A 167 14.36 3.53 5.24
CA ALA A 167 14.95 4.82 5.57
C ALA A 167 15.99 5.25 4.54
N GLY A 168 16.83 4.33 4.08
CA GLY A 168 17.79 4.58 2.99
C GLY A 168 17.07 5.07 1.73
N TYR A 169 16.04 4.37 1.29
CA TYR A 169 15.24 4.75 0.13
C TYR A 169 14.57 6.13 0.30
N MET A 170 14.08 6.46 1.50
CA MET A 170 13.49 7.78 1.76
C MET A 170 14.52 8.91 1.65
N TYR A 171 15.70 8.73 2.21
CA TYR A 171 16.76 9.72 2.10
C TYR A 171 17.25 9.87 0.65
N SER A 172 17.40 8.77 -0.08
CA SER A 172 17.78 8.79 -1.50
C SER A 172 16.75 9.56 -2.34
N SER A 173 15.46 9.25 -2.16
CA SER A 173 14.36 9.94 -2.84
C SER A 173 14.32 11.46 -2.59
N ASN A 174 14.95 11.94 -1.54
CA ASN A 174 15.12 13.37 -1.21
C ASN A 174 16.52 13.90 -1.57
N ASN A 175 17.28 13.19 -2.39
CA ASN A 175 18.64 13.54 -2.81
C ASN A 175 19.63 13.71 -1.65
N GLN A 176 19.37 13.07 -0.50
CA GLN A 176 20.25 13.06 0.67
C GLN A 176 21.12 11.80 0.66
N LEU A 177 21.92 11.63 -0.40
CA LEU A 177 22.59 10.39 -0.75
C LEU A 177 23.54 9.86 0.32
N LYS A 178 24.27 10.75 1.03
CA LYS A 178 25.14 10.34 2.15
C LYS A 178 24.34 9.73 3.31
N SER A 179 23.20 10.33 3.65
CA SER A 179 22.30 9.80 4.67
C SER A 179 21.68 8.48 4.22
N ALA A 180 21.28 8.39 2.96
CA ALA A 180 20.77 7.15 2.38
C ALA A 180 21.78 6.01 2.50
N MET A 181 23.03 6.25 2.10
CA MET A 181 24.08 5.25 2.17
C MET A 181 24.37 4.81 3.61
N ASN A 182 24.35 5.72 4.58
CA ASN A 182 24.51 5.39 5.99
C ASN A 182 23.43 4.42 6.51
N TYR A 183 22.23 4.45 5.94
CA TYR A 183 21.17 3.50 6.26
C TYR A 183 21.31 2.20 5.46
N TYR A 184 21.65 2.26 4.19
CA TYR A 184 21.92 1.06 3.39
C TYR A 184 23.07 0.22 3.96
N ASP A 185 24.09 0.86 4.52
CA ASP A 185 25.23 0.19 5.15
C ASP A 185 24.85 -0.59 6.43
N LYS A 186 23.71 -0.32 7.03
CA LYS A 186 23.18 -1.10 8.16
C LYS A 186 22.45 -2.37 7.73
N VAL A 187 22.13 -2.50 6.46
CA VAL A 187 21.44 -3.69 5.93
C VAL A 187 22.43 -4.85 5.86
N SER A 188 22.29 -5.82 6.75
CA SER A 188 23.21 -6.96 6.90
C SER A 188 23.19 -7.92 5.71
N ASN A 189 22.11 -7.98 4.95
CA ASN A 189 21.94 -8.86 3.79
C ASN A 189 21.29 -8.12 2.62
N ALA A 190 22.11 -7.62 1.71
CA ALA A 190 21.64 -6.93 0.50
C ALA A 190 20.72 -7.82 -0.37
N ALA A 191 20.93 -9.13 -0.38
CA ALA A 191 20.09 -10.06 -1.12
C ALA A 191 18.65 -10.17 -0.56
N SER A 192 18.36 -9.67 0.65
CA SER A 192 16.99 -9.58 1.18
C SER A 192 16.20 -8.39 0.64
N LEU A 193 16.88 -7.37 0.07
CA LEU A 193 16.25 -6.15 -0.43
C LEU A 193 15.35 -6.44 -1.65
N GLU A 194 14.29 -5.68 -1.78
CA GLU A 194 13.47 -5.64 -3.00
C GLU A 194 14.28 -5.03 -4.16
N ASP A 195 13.92 -5.35 -5.40
CA ASP A 195 14.64 -4.97 -6.62
C ASP A 195 14.89 -3.46 -6.70
N TYR A 196 13.86 -2.65 -6.49
CA TYR A 196 13.95 -1.19 -6.58
C TYR A 196 14.84 -0.59 -5.48
N ILE A 197 14.88 -1.17 -4.28
CA ILE A 197 15.76 -0.70 -3.19
C ILE A 197 17.21 -1.09 -3.49
N LEU A 198 17.42 -2.30 -3.99
CA LEU A 198 18.75 -2.77 -4.36
C LEU A 198 19.34 -1.94 -5.50
N PHE A 199 18.53 -1.63 -6.52
CA PHE A 199 18.92 -0.72 -7.61
C PHE A 199 19.22 0.69 -7.07
N ASP A 200 18.38 1.24 -6.21
CA ASP A 200 18.58 2.58 -5.63
C ASP A 200 19.85 2.64 -4.77
N SER A 201 20.12 1.60 -3.97
CA SER A 201 21.35 1.52 -3.17
C SER A 201 22.61 1.44 -4.03
N ALA A 202 22.59 0.67 -5.13
CA ALA A 202 23.69 0.59 -6.09
C ALA A 202 23.91 1.95 -6.79
N SER A 203 22.85 2.59 -7.23
CA SER A 203 22.89 3.91 -7.85
C SER A 203 23.41 4.98 -6.89
N THR A 204 22.97 4.95 -5.65
CA THR A 204 23.43 5.85 -4.59
C THR A 204 24.94 5.67 -4.34
N ALA A 205 25.42 4.43 -4.24
CA ALA A 205 26.83 4.13 -4.09
C ALA A 205 27.65 4.64 -5.29
N TYR A 206 27.15 4.45 -6.51
CA TYR A 206 27.80 4.93 -7.72
C TYR A 206 27.96 6.46 -7.73
N VAL A 207 26.87 7.19 -7.42
CA VAL A 207 26.88 8.67 -7.36
C VAL A 207 27.82 9.19 -6.27
N LEU A 208 28.00 8.43 -5.18
CA LEU A 208 28.96 8.74 -4.12
C LEU A 208 30.37 8.24 -4.41
N GLU A 209 30.66 7.81 -5.64
CA GLU A 209 31.96 7.30 -6.09
C GLU A 209 32.45 6.04 -5.34
N GLN A 210 31.54 5.32 -4.69
CA GLN A 210 31.81 4.05 -4.00
C GLN A 210 31.67 2.88 -5.00
N TYR A 211 32.53 2.86 -6.03
CA TYR A 211 32.37 1.99 -7.21
C TYR A 211 32.39 0.50 -6.89
N ASP A 212 33.25 0.04 -5.99
CA ASP A 212 33.30 -1.38 -5.57
C ASP A 212 31.98 -1.83 -4.92
N LYS A 213 31.41 -0.96 -4.09
CA LYS A 213 30.10 -1.21 -3.46
C LYS A 213 28.98 -1.21 -4.50
N ALA A 214 28.98 -0.25 -5.40
CA ALA A 214 27.99 -0.18 -6.48
C ALA A 214 28.05 -1.44 -7.36
N LEU A 215 29.24 -1.92 -7.70
CA LEU A 215 29.44 -3.16 -8.45
C LEU A 215 28.90 -4.38 -7.69
N THR A 216 29.23 -4.51 -6.42
CA THR A 216 28.76 -5.63 -5.57
C THR A 216 27.24 -5.66 -5.47
N LEU A 217 26.60 -4.51 -5.22
CA LEU A 217 25.13 -4.38 -5.14
C LEU A 217 24.45 -4.70 -6.47
N SER A 218 25.04 -4.22 -7.59
CA SER A 218 24.54 -4.51 -8.93
C SER A 218 24.64 -6.00 -9.28
N GLN A 219 25.75 -6.65 -8.96
CA GLN A 219 25.91 -8.11 -9.15
C GLN A 219 24.90 -8.90 -8.32
N THR A 220 24.66 -8.49 -7.06
CA THR A 220 23.62 -9.09 -6.23
C THR A 220 22.25 -8.96 -6.89
N GLY A 221 21.96 -7.81 -7.47
CA GLY A 221 20.70 -7.56 -8.20
C GLY A 221 20.51 -8.48 -9.40
N ILE A 222 21.55 -8.59 -10.26
CA ILE A 222 21.52 -9.46 -11.45
C ILE A 222 21.36 -10.93 -11.06
N GLN A 223 21.99 -11.39 -9.97
CA GLN A 223 21.85 -12.77 -9.51
C GLN A 223 20.46 -13.08 -8.97
N LYS A 224 19.86 -12.12 -8.30
CA LYS A 224 18.54 -12.32 -7.65
C LYS A 224 17.37 -12.11 -8.60
N TYR A 225 17.51 -11.18 -9.53
CA TYR A 225 16.48 -10.77 -10.49
C TYR A 225 17.03 -10.87 -11.93
N PRO A 226 17.18 -12.09 -12.45
CA PRO A 226 17.77 -12.35 -13.78
C PRO A 226 16.90 -11.85 -14.94
#